data_a3065332a8fa17746a9d58b53d38b82f
#
_entry.id   a3065332a8fa17746a9d58b53d38b82f
#
_cell.length_a   1.000
_cell.length_b   1.000
_cell.length_c   1.000
_cell.angle_alpha   90.00
_cell.angle_beta   90.00
_cell.angle_gamma   90.00
#
_symmetry.space_group_name_H-M   'P 1'
#
loop_
_entity.id
_entity.type
_entity.pdbx_description
1 polymer ?
#
loop_
_entity_poly.entity_id
_entity_poly.type
_entity_poly.pdbx_seq_one_letter_code
_entity_poly.pdbx_strand_id
1 'polypeptide(L)'
;MGLLASSGLAQERDSLPGVSLGLVYENQPQPALAIQPFTGRFGGADLVDDVEVIVGRDLRNSDRFEVMDSIPTGLVGDVVDYTLWDRLGAVWLITGQVEGAGEGYILILELHDVVYGQSVERGRFRIPDETDPDFRMAVHRASDEIVTWATGDPGMAASRIVFTMTDNQGNKDLYVIDSDGENLDRITNYRDLTLSPTWSPDGNKVAFTSYKSGLPRIYELDLRTGEENMLPEVRGGGDYITPTYHPDGTTLAFSVTGNARSGVFTYNVERDCCLVFLSGGRWYDLSPTYSPDGQWMAFNTNRFGDAVPQVMLMPSQGGDAETLSPYEYGGRGYFTAPDWSPVGDMVAFHGSISRGTYHILVASVSNDGRRLNQLTWEGNNEDPSWAPDGRHLAFVGERRWGFGLFVVDVATGRLRPLLAGRRVGLPDWSPALSTGR
;
A
#
# COMPACT_ATOMS: atom_id res chain seq x y z
N MET A 1 25.76 52.07 -11.57
CA MET A 1 24.47 51.53 -11.12
C MET A 1 24.15 50.34 -12.04
N GLY A 2 24.69 49.19 -11.70
CA GLY A 2 24.62 47.97 -12.52
C GLY A 2 23.67 47.00 -11.86
N LEU A 3 22.62 46.64 -12.59
CA LEU A 3 21.69 45.57 -12.25
C LEU A 3 22.36 44.23 -12.54
N LEU A 4 22.61 43.46 -11.50
CA LEU A 4 22.95 42.03 -11.60
C LEU A 4 21.67 41.24 -11.82
N ALA A 5 21.51 40.73 -13.04
CA ALA A 5 20.51 39.73 -13.35
C ALA A 5 20.97 38.38 -12.79
N SER A 6 20.24 37.82 -11.83
CA SER A 6 20.41 36.44 -11.38
C SER A 6 19.89 35.49 -12.46
N SER A 7 20.81 34.78 -13.12
CA SER A 7 20.47 33.65 -13.99
C SER A 7 19.98 32.50 -13.12
N GLY A 8 18.67 32.29 -13.10
CA GLY A 8 18.07 31.05 -12.61
C GLY A 8 18.53 29.90 -13.51
N LEU A 9 19.21 28.93 -12.93
CA LEU A 9 19.50 27.66 -13.58
C LEU A 9 18.14 26.96 -13.89
N ALA A 10 17.76 26.99 -15.15
CA ALA A 10 16.70 26.15 -15.65
C ALA A 10 17.19 24.70 -15.52
N GLN A 11 16.54 23.90 -14.68
CA GLN A 11 16.69 22.44 -14.72
C GLN A 11 16.35 21.97 -16.13
N GLU A 12 17.32 21.35 -16.80
CA GLU A 12 17.07 20.62 -18.04
C GLU A 12 15.99 19.56 -17.77
N ARG A 13 14.86 19.72 -18.42
CA ARG A 13 13.80 18.69 -18.43
C ARG A 13 14.31 17.56 -19.31
N ASP A 14 14.68 16.43 -18.69
CA ASP A 14 14.83 15.17 -19.41
C ASP A 14 13.45 14.79 -19.98
N SER A 15 13.23 15.09 -21.25
CA SER A 15 12.02 14.71 -21.96
C SER A 15 12.29 13.44 -22.75
N LEU A 16 11.65 12.34 -22.37
CA LEU A 16 11.54 11.15 -23.19
C LEU A 16 10.44 11.40 -24.25
N PRO A 17 10.63 11.05 -25.54
CA PRO A 17 9.61 11.24 -26.59
C PRO A 17 8.32 10.50 -26.21
N GLY A 18 7.21 11.25 -26.14
CA GLY A 18 5.88 10.72 -25.82
C GLY A 18 5.56 10.55 -24.34
N VAL A 19 6.50 10.86 -23.43
CA VAL A 19 6.30 10.81 -21.99
C VAL A 19 6.73 12.14 -21.37
N SER A 20 5.84 12.83 -20.69
CA SER A 20 6.21 13.98 -19.86
C SER A 20 6.52 13.51 -18.45
N LEU A 21 7.77 13.62 -18.01
CA LEU A 21 8.14 13.51 -16.61
C LEU A 21 7.58 14.74 -15.88
N GLY A 22 6.56 14.55 -15.06
CA GLY A 22 5.97 15.59 -14.23
C GLY A 22 6.31 15.35 -12.77
N LEU A 23 6.92 16.34 -12.11
CA LEU A 23 6.82 16.50 -10.68
C LEU A 23 5.47 17.19 -10.43
N VAL A 24 4.46 16.43 -10.06
CA VAL A 24 3.20 17.03 -9.60
C VAL A 24 3.12 16.75 -8.11
N TYR A 25 3.85 17.53 -7.33
CA TYR A 25 3.48 17.69 -5.93
C TYR A 25 2.45 18.82 -5.88
N GLU A 26 1.22 18.46 -5.59
CA GLU A 26 0.21 19.46 -5.22
C GLU A 26 0.62 20.02 -3.86
N ASN A 27 1.27 21.17 -3.87
CA ASN A 27 1.64 21.89 -2.66
C ASN A 27 0.39 22.65 -2.14
N GLN A 28 -0.72 21.90 -1.94
CA GLN A 28 -1.89 22.44 -1.25
C GLN A 28 -1.65 22.35 0.25
N PRO A 29 -1.82 23.42 1.01
CA PRO A 29 -1.72 23.36 2.45
C PRO A 29 -2.77 22.39 2.97
N GLN A 30 -2.35 21.42 3.77
CA GLN A 30 -3.26 20.49 4.42
C GLN A 30 -4.12 21.26 5.42
N PRO A 31 -5.45 20.99 5.50
CA PRO A 31 -6.29 21.62 6.50
C PRO A 31 -5.84 21.20 7.91
N ALA A 32 -5.77 22.14 8.82
CA ALA A 32 -5.45 21.85 10.21
C ALA A 32 -6.63 21.13 10.88
N LEU A 33 -6.35 19.97 11.48
CA LEU A 33 -7.30 19.17 12.23
C LEU A 33 -6.86 19.09 13.68
N ALA A 34 -7.69 19.59 14.59
CA ALA A 34 -7.44 19.52 16.02
C ALA A 34 -8.10 18.28 16.63
N ILE A 35 -7.43 17.67 17.61
CA ILE A 35 -7.98 16.60 18.42
C ILE A 35 -8.19 17.16 19.84
N GLN A 36 -9.46 17.31 20.24
CA GLN A 36 -9.78 17.61 21.62
C GLN A 36 -9.53 16.36 22.48
N PRO A 37 -8.87 16.46 23.64
CA PRO A 37 -8.65 15.32 24.51
C PRO A 37 -9.91 14.47 24.71
N PHE A 38 -9.83 13.19 24.49
CA PHE A 38 -10.96 12.27 24.56
C PHE A 38 -11.42 12.11 26.01
N THR A 39 -12.65 11.67 26.20
CA THR A 39 -13.25 11.47 27.52
C THR A 39 -13.69 10.01 27.71
N GLY A 40 -13.58 9.51 28.95
CA GLY A 40 -14.03 8.16 29.31
C GLY A 40 -15.28 8.17 30.17
N ARG A 41 -16.23 7.27 29.89
CA ARG A 41 -17.43 7.07 30.70
C ARG A 41 -17.71 5.58 30.91
N PHE A 42 -18.43 5.25 31.97
CA PHE A 42 -18.89 3.88 32.25
C PHE A 42 -17.78 2.82 32.21
N GLY A 43 -16.60 3.15 32.73
CA GLY A 43 -15.44 2.23 32.72
C GLY A 43 -14.49 2.37 31.51
N GLY A 44 -14.76 3.30 30.58
CA GLY A 44 -13.88 3.54 29.43
C GLY A 44 -12.70 4.48 29.69
N ALA A 45 -12.51 4.97 30.93
CA ALA A 45 -11.49 5.98 31.22
C ALA A 45 -10.04 5.46 31.04
N ASP A 46 -9.81 4.18 31.29
CA ASP A 46 -8.47 3.59 31.23
C ASP A 46 -7.96 3.41 29.77
N LEU A 47 -8.89 3.42 28.81
CA LEU A 47 -8.60 3.20 27.40
C LEU A 47 -8.49 4.48 26.56
N VAL A 48 -8.83 5.61 27.14
CA VAL A 48 -8.92 6.91 26.41
C VAL A 48 -7.60 7.27 25.75
N ASP A 49 -6.51 7.21 26.52
CA ASP A 49 -5.19 7.64 26.03
C ASP A 49 -4.70 6.76 24.90
N ASP A 50 -4.90 5.43 24.96
CA ASP A 50 -4.50 4.49 23.92
C ASP A 50 -5.28 4.71 22.62
N VAL A 51 -6.61 4.90 22.74
CA VAL A 51 -7.47 5.17 21.58
C VAL A 51 -7.10 6.51 20.95
N GLU A 52 -6.92 7.57 21.73
CA GLU A 52 -6.55 8.91 21.24
C GLU A 52 -5.19 8.88 20.52
N VAL A 53 -4.20 8.18 21.08
CA VAL A 53 -2.87 8.02 20.45
C VAL A 53 -2.95 7.31 19.11
N ILE A 54 -3.76 6.23 19.01
CA ILE A 54 -3.94 5.50 17.73
C ILE A 54 -4.62 6.42 16.71
N VAL A 55 -5.76 7.04 17.07
CA VAL A 55 -6.49 7.96 16.17
C VAL A 55 -5.59 9.10 15.70
N GLY A 56 -4.86 9.74 16.61
CA GLY A 56 -3.96 10.84 16.27
C GLY A 56 -2.82 10.41 15.34
N ARG A 57 -2.29 9.20 15.50
CA ARG A 57 -1.27 8.61 14.63
C ARG A 57 -1.85 8.32 13.23
N ASP A 58 -3.02 7.72 13.15
CA ASP A 58 -3.68 7.39 11.90
C ASP A 58 -3.98 8.64 11.07
N LEU A 59 -4.53 9.67 11.70
CA LEU A 59 -4.82 10.94 11.03
C LEU A 59 -3.55 11.64 10.53
N ARG A 60 -2.42 11.59 11.28
CA ARG A 60 -1.12 12.08 10.77
C ARG A 60 -0.61 11.24 9.60
N ASN A 61 -0.73 9.91 9.69
CA ASN A 61 -0.27 8.98 8.65
C ASN A 61 -1.12 9.02 7.39
N SER A 62 -2.35 9.53 7.46
CA SER A 62 -3.22 9.70 6.30
C SER A 62 -2.71 10.76 5.32
N ASP A 63 -1.76 11.60 5.76
CA ASP A 63 -1.22 12.72 4.97
C ASP A 63 -2.32 13.65 4.39
N ARG A 64 -3.49 13.70 5.04
CA ARG A 64 -4.64 14.57 4.66
C ARG A 64 -4.73 15.82 5.51
N PHE A 65 -4.14 15.81 6.72
CA PHE A 65 -4.29 16.86 7.72
C PHE A 65 -2.97 17.28 8.34
N GLU A 66 -2.89 18.54 8.75
CA GLU A 66 -1.95 19.00 9.75
C GLU A 66 -2.58 18.78 11.14
N VAL A 67 -2.19 17.70 11.82
CA VAL A 67 -2.82 17.27 13.07
C VAL A 67 -2.30 18.04 14.27
N MET A 68 -3.20 18.64 15.04
CA MET A 68 -2.96 19.39 16.28
C MET A 68 -3.50 18.59 17.46
N ASP A 69 -2.65 17.80 18.13
CA ASP A 69 -3.01 16.90 19.24
C ASP A 69 -2.34 17.27 20.59
N SER A 70 -1.38 18.19 20.57
CA SER A 70 -0.63 18.58 21.78
C SER A 70 -1.25 19.81 22.46
N ILE A 71 -2.55 19.76 22.77
CA ILE A 71 -3.26 20.88 23.39
C ILE A 71 -3.32 20.71 24.89
N PRO A 72 -2.90 21.75 25.68
CA PRO A 72 -2.98 21.67 27.13
C PRO A 72 -4.43 21.47 27.60
N THR A 73 -4.67 20.41 28.38
CA THR A 73 -6.00 20.05 28.90
C THR A 73 -6.70 21.16 29.68
N GLY A 74 -5.95 22.10 30.26
CA GLY A 74 -6.49 23.26 30.99
C GLY A 74 -7.07 24.35 30.09
N LEU A 75 -6.91 24.27 28.77
CA LEU A 75 -7.50 25.21 27.79
C LEU A 75 -8.85 24.73 27.24
N VAL A 76 -9.22 23.47 27.46
CA VAL A 76 -10.37 22.83 26.84
C VAL A 76 -11.40 22.48 27.93
N GLY A 77 -12.64 22.92 27.74
CA GLY A 77 -13.77 22.58 28.61
C GLY A 77 -14.59 21.41 28.06
N ASP A 78 -15.63 21.01 28.81
CA ASP A 78 -16.53 19.91 28.41
C ASP A 78 -17.41 20.26 27.19
N VAL A 79 -17.48 21.52 26.82
CA VAL A 79 -18.24 22.03 25.68
C VAL A 79 -17.27 22.57 24.62
N VAL A 80 -17.54 22.25 23.37
CA VAL A 80 -16.71 22.73 22.24
C VAL A 80 -16.78 24.25 22.13
N ASP A 81 -15.64 24.92 22.30
CA ASP A 81 -15.47 26.35 22.06
C ASP A 81 -14.89 26.58 20.67
N TYR A 82 -15.75 26.70 19.67
CA TYR A 82 -15.35 26.95 18.27
C TYR A 82 -14.51 28.22 18.12
N THR A 83 -14.74 29.25 18.94
CA THR A 83 -13.95 30.49 18.88
C THR A 83 -12.51 30.26 19.30
N LEU A 84 -12.27 29.37 20.27
CA LEU A 84 -10.92 28.98 20.66
C LEU A 84 -10.21 28.23 19.53
N TRP A 85 -10.90 27.23 18.95
CA TRP A 85 -10.31 26.41 17.90
C TRP A 85 -10.01 27.18 16.61
N ASP A 86 -10.92 28.10 16.21
CA ASP A 86 -10.69 29.02 15.09
C ASP A 86 -9.46 29.92 15.32
N ARG A 87 -9.28 30.46 16.52
CA ARG A 87 -8.08 31.25 16.87
C ARG A 87 -6.78 30.45 16.84
N LEU A 88 -6.85 29.15 17.12
CA LEU A 88 -5.73 28.24 17.00
C LEU A 88 -5.46 27.81 15.55
N GLY A 89 -6.35 28.16 14.62
CA GLY A 89 -6.19 27.89 13.20
C GLY A 89 -6.72 26.54 12.75
N ALA A 90 -7.50 25.84 13.60
CA ALA A 90 -8.12 24.58 13.22
C ALA A 90 -9.25 24.80 12.21
N VAL A 91 -9.30 23.99 11.16
CA VAL A 91 -10.42 23.91 10.20
C VAL A 91 -11.38 22.82 10.66
N TRP A 92 -10.83 21.70 11.06
CA TRP A 92 -11.56 20.55 11.58
C TRP A 92 -11.24 20.31 13.06
N LEU A 93 -12.21 19.80 13.80
CA LEU A 93 -12.03 19.37 15.18
C LEU A 93 -12.66 18.00 15.38
N ILE A 94 -11.92 17.09 16.01
CA ILE A 94 -12.42 15.80 16.47
C ILE A 94 -12.61 15.83 17.96
N THR A 95 -13.79 15.39 18.41
CA THR A 95 -14.05 15.02 19.81
C THR A 95 -14.28 13.52 19.91
N GLY A 96 -13.81 12.90 20.98
CA GLY A 96 -13.91 11.47 21.21
C GLY A 96 -14.41 11.13 22.62
N GLN A 97 -15.19 10.06 22.71
CA GLN A 97 -15.63 9.51 23.99
C GLN A 97 -15.57 7.98 23.94
N VAL A 98 -14.96 7.37 24.97
CA VAL A 98 -14.91 5.92 25.16
C VAL A 98 -15.88 5.53 26.25
N GLU A 99 -16.84 4.67 25.96
CA GLU A 99 -17.85 4.16 26.91
C GLU A 99 -17.66 2.64 27.07
N GLY A 100 -17.61 2.16 28.33
CA GLY A 100 -17.65 0.71 28.61
C GLY A 100 -19.00 0.11 28.20
N ALA A 101 -19.02 -1.03 27.52
CA ALA A 101 -20.21 -1.66 26.96
C ALA A 101 -20.16 -3.19 27.04
N GLY A 102 -20.34 -3.75 28.22
CA GLY A 102 -20.35 -5.20 28.43
C GLY A 102 -18.98 -5.83 28.14
N GLU A 103 -18.89 -6.66 27.11
CA GLU A 103 -17.62 -7.18 26.61
C GLU A 103 -17.06 -6.20 25.57
N GLY A 104 -16.16 -5.29 25.97
CA GLY A 104 -15.54 -4.26 25.14
C GLY A 104 -16.11 -2.87 25.36
N TYR A 105 -16.00 -1.99 24.36
CA TYR A 105 -16.27 -0.56 24.46
C TYR A 105 -17.00 -0.02 23.24
N ILE A 106 -17.57 1.16 23.39
CA ILE A 106 -18.08 1.99 22.28
C ILE A 106 -17.22 3.25 22.21
N LEU A 107 -16.56 3.43 21.08
CA LEU A 107 -15.90 4.67 20.70
C LEU A 107 -16.92 5.57 19.98
N ILE A 108 -17.13 6.75 20.49
CA ILE A 108 -17.98 7.78 19.85
C ILE A 108 -17.03 8.85 19.35
N LEU A 109 -17.05 9.10 18.05
CA LEU A 109 -16.29 10.16 17.42
C LEU A 109 -17.27 11.18 16.80
N GLU A 110 -16.91 12.44 16.87
CA GLU A 110 -17.69 13.52 16.27
C GLU A 110 -16.73 14.49 15.55
N LEU A 111 -17.00 14.73 14.26
CA LEU A 111 -16.28 15.68 13.43
C LEU A 111 -17.02 17.02 13.45
N HIS A 112 -16.30 18.09 13.75
CA HIS A 112 -16.83 19.44 13.74
C HIS A 112 -16.15 20.28 12.66
N ASP A 113 -16.93 21.06 11.94
CA ASP A 113 -16.46 22.17 11.11
C ASP A 113 -16.29 23.40 12.03
N VAL A 114 -15.05 23.79 12.26
CA VAL A 114 -14.72 24.88 13.15
C VAL A 114 -15.13 26.22 12.54
N VAL A 115 -14.99 26.36 11.21
CA VAL A 115 -15.31 27.60 10.49
C VAL A 115 -16.80 27.92 10.55
N TYR A 116 -17.65 26.90 10.38
CA TYR A 116 -19.10 27.07 10.47
C TYR A 116 -19.66 26.86 11.89
N GLY A 117 -18.82 26.44 12.85
CA GLY A 117 -19.18 26.29 14.26
C GLY A 117 -20.26 25.23 14.51
N GLN A 118 -20.18 24.09 13.82
CA GLN A 118 -21.18 23.02 13.92
C GLN A 118 -20.53 21.63 13.83
N SER A 119 -21.20 20.65 14.43
CA SER A 119 -20.92 19.23 14.20
C SER A 119 -21.42 18.83 12.80
N VAL A 120 -20.61 18.10 12.04
CA VAL A 120 -20.91 17.67 10.66
C VAL A 120 -21.24 16.19 10.60
N GLU A 121 -20.46 15.36 11.32
CA GLU A 121 -20.62 13.91 11.34
C GLU A 121 -20.42 13.35 12.73
N ARG A 122 -21.06 12.21 13.03
CA ARG A 122 -20.93 11.50 14.29
C ARG A 122 -21.07 10.00 14.08
N GLY A 123 -20.10 9.22 14.59
CA GLY A 123 -20.11 7.78 14.53
C GLY A 123 -20.04 7.12 15.91
N ARG A 124 -20.53 5.88 15.98
CA ARG A 124 -20.42 4.99 17.14
C ARG A 124 -19.81 3.69 16.69
N PHE A 125 -18.63 3.39 17.18
CA PHE A 125 -17.83 2.23 16.78
C PHE A 125 -17.72 1.25 17.93
N ARG A 126 -18.01 -0.01 17.69
CA ARG A 126 -17.74 -1.05 18.67
C ARG A 126 -16.26 -1.40 18.59
N ILE A 127 -15.55 -1.28 19.68
CA ILE A 127 -14.17 -1.71 19.84
C ILE A 127 -14.10 -2.82 20.88
N PRO A 128 -13.37 -3.92 20.62
CA PRO A 128 -13.21 -4.99 21.58
C PRO A 128 -12.34 -4.54 22.77
N ASP A 129 -12.10 -5.45 23.72
CA ASP A 129 -11.15 -5.23 24.80
C ASP A 129 -9.71 -5.06 24.27
N GLU A 130 -8.86 -4.30 24.96
CA GLU A 130 -7.48 -4.03 24.53
C GLU A 130 -6.62 -5.30 24.38
N THR A 131 -7.00 -6.38 25.04
CA THR A 131 -6.32 -7.68 24.92
C THR A 131 -6.75 -8.48 23.69
N ASP A 132 -7.79 -8.05 23.01
CA ASP A 132 -8.25 -8.67 21.76
C ASP A 132 -7.33 -8.27 20.60
N PRO A 133 -6.86 -9.22 19.78
CA PRO A 133 -6.02 -8.92 18.61
C PRO A 133 -6.64 -7.93 17.62
N ASP A 134 -7.98 -7.82 17.57
CA ASP A 134 -8.70 -6.93 16.68
C ASP A 134 -8.89 -5.50 17.24
N PHE A 135 -8.46 -5.24 18.50
CA PHE A 135 -8.64 -3.94 19.17
C PHE A 135 -8.11 -2.78 18.32
N ARG A 136 -6.83 -2.82 17.94
CA ARG A 136 -6.21 -1.74 17.17
C ARG A 136 -6.89 -1.57 15.80
N MET A 137 -7.16 -2.69 15.11
CA MET A 137 -7.82 -2.67 13.81
C MET A 137 -9.24 -2.07 13.89
N ALA A 138 -9.95 -2.25 15.00
CA ALA A 138 -11.25 -1.61 15.22
C ALA A 138 -11.12 -0.09 15.41
N VAL A 139 -10.06 0.39 16.08
CA VAL A 139 -9.78 1.82 16.22
C VAL A 139 -9.34 2.41 14.87
N HIS A 140 -8.47 1.73 14.12
CA HIS A 140 -8.04 2.14 12.78
C HIS A 140 -9.23 2.36 11.83
N ARG A 141 -10.24 1.48 11.86
CA ARG A 141 -11.48 1.68 11.09
C ARG A 141 -12.23 2.95 11.48
N ALA A 142 -12.29 3.24 12.77
CA ALA A 142 -12.92 4.48 13.22
C ALA A 142 -12.12 5.72 12.78
N SER A 143 -10.80 5.62 12.72
CA SER A 143 -9.93 6.67 12.16
C SER A 143 -10.17 6.88 10.65
N ASP A 144 -10.33 5.80 9.89
CA ASP A 144 -10.61 5.87 8.45
C ASP A 144 -11.96 6.54 8.15
N GLU A 145 -12.96 6.35 9.00
CA GLU A 145 -14.23 7.07 8.89
C GLU A 145 -14.04 8.58 9.06
N ILE A 146 -13.18 9.04 9.97
CA ILE A 146 -12.88 10.47 10.11
C ILE A 146 -12.27 11.02 8.80
N VAL A 147 -11.34 10.29 8.19
CA VAL A 147 -10.77 10.68 6.90
C VAL A 147 -11.87 10.80 5.86
N THR A 148 -12.76 9.81 5.77
CA THR A 148 -13.87 9.80 4.82
C THR A 148 -14.84 10.94 5.05
N TRP A 149 -15.20 11.24 6.31
CA TRP A 149 -16.09 12.35 6.66
C TRP A 149 -15.53 13.71 6.25
N ALA A 150 -14.22 13.90 6.44
CA ALA A 150 -13.59 15.20 6.19
C ALA A 150 -13.21 15.41 4.72
N THR A 151 -12.93 14.35 3.97
CA THR A 151 -12.36 14.46 2.61
C THR A 151 -13.22 13.83 1.51
N GLY A 152 -14.10 12.90 1.85
CA GLY A 152 -14.85 12.08 0.88
C GLY A 152 -14.04 10.90 0.31
N ASP A 153 -12.76 10.78 0.65
CA ASP A 153 -11.88 9.71 0.18
C ASP A 153 -11.71 8.62 1.25
N PRO A 154 -11.40 7.36 0.88
CA PRO A 154 -11.14 6.30 1.84
C PRO A 154 -9.88 6.58 2.66
N GLY A 155 -9.85 6.07 3.91
CA GLY A 155 -8.63 5.99 4.70
C GLY A 155 -7.83 4.72 4.39
N MET A 156 -6.67 4.58 5.06
CA MET A 156 -5.78 3.42 4.90
C MET A 156 -5.36 2.78 6.22
N ALA A 157 -5.79 3.34 7.36
CA ALA A 157 -5.31 2.90 8.67
C ALA A 157 -5.72 1.46 8.97
N ALA A 158 -6.96 1.07 8.62
CA ALA A 158 -7.47 -0.29 8.83
C ALA A 158 -6.93 -1.26 7.78
N SER A 159 -5.62 -1.37 7.68
CA SER A 159 -4.94 -2.27 6.74
C SER A 159 -3.61 -2.77 7.28
N ARG A 160 -3.05 -3.78 6.62
CA ARG A 160 -1.77 -4.40 6.96
C ARG A 160 -0.88 -4.54 5.74
N ILE A 161 0.40 -4.66 5.98
CA ILE A 161 1.38 -4.95 4.92
C ILE A 161 2.00 -6.31 5.23
N VAL A 162 1.89 -7.26 4.29
CA VAL A 162 2.66 -8.49 4.30
C VAL A 162 3.95 -8.27 3.53
N PHE A 163 5.06 -8.81 4.00
CA PHE A 163 6.36 -8.66 3.36
C PHE A 163 7.32 -9.78 3.75
N THR A 164 8.40 -9.92 3.01
CA THR A 164 9.47 -10.86 3.37
C THR A 164 10.49 -10.19 4.30
N MET A 165 10.96 -10.91 5.30
CA MET A 165 12.10 -10.49 6.10
C MET A 165 13.15 -11.61 6.16
N THR A 166 14.43 -11.22 5.98
CA THR A 166 15.56 -12.15 5.96
C THR A 166 16.15 -12.24 7.36
N ASP A 167 16.28 -13.46 7.88
CA ASP A 167 16.95 -13.74 9.14
C ASP A 167 18.49 -13.73 9.00
N ASN A 168 19.19 -13.93 10.13
CA ASN A 168 20.66 -13.96 10.15
C ASN A 168 21.26 -15.20 9.47
N GLN A 169 20.45 -16.21 9.14
CA GLN A 169 20.87 -17.44 8.46
C GLN A 169 20.62 -17.38 6.95
N GLY A 170 19.96 -16.31 6.47
CA GLY A 170 19.60 -16.11 5.07
C GLY A 170 18.23 -16.67 4.68
N ASN A 171 17.47 -17.25 5.63
CA ASN A 171 16.09 -17.66 5.38
C ASN A 171 15.21 -16.44 5.22
N LYS A 172 14.19 -16.56 4.37
CA LYS A 172 13.19 -15.53 4.19
C LYS A 172 11.82 -16.08 4.56
N ASP A 173 11.17 -15.42 5.49
CA ASP A 173 9.81 -15.73 5.91
C ASP A 173 8.90 -14.51 5.77
N LEU A 174 7.59 -14.77 5.79
CA LEU A 174 6.58 -13.73 5.72
C LEU A 174 6.29 -13.16 7.10
N TYR A 175 6.19 -11.85 7.12
CA TYR A 175 5.79 -11.04 8.26
C TYR A 175 4.65 -10.13 7.86
N VAL A 176 3.84 -9.77 8.84
CA VAL A 176 2.75 -8.81 8.71
C VAL A 176 2.97 -7.68 9.71
N ILE A 177 2.65 -6.45 9.32
CA ILE A 177 2.71 -5.25 10.15
C ILE A 177 1.47 -4.41 9.89
N ASP A 178 0.94 -3.73 10.92
CA ASP A 178 -0.15 -2.77 10.72
C ASP A 178 0.35 -1.55 9.93
N SER A 179 -0.55 -0.85 9.27
CA SER A 179 -0.24 0.32 8.41
C SER A 179 0.50 1.45 9.14
N ASP A 180 0.37 1.50 10.47
CA ASP A 180 1.04 2.47 11.34
C ASP A 180 2.42 2.02 11.86
N GLY A 181 2.85 0.78 11.52
CA GLY A 181 4.14 0.23 11.88
C GLY A 181 4.19 -0.58 13.17
N GLU A 182 3.05 -0.81 13.79
CA GLU A 182 2.95 -1.64 15.00
C GLU A 182 2.53 -3.09 14.67
N ASN A 183 2.45 -3.94 15.66
CA ASN A 183 2.00 -5.34 15.57
C ASN A 183 2.77 -6.17 14.52
N LEU A 184 4.11 -6.01 14.49
CA LEU A 184 4.95 -6.86 13.64
C LEU A 184 4.87 -8.31 14.08
N ASP A 185 4.32 -9.17 13.23
CA ASP A 185 4.18 -10.61 13.48
C ASP A 185 4.73 -11.45 12.34
N ARG A 186 5.24 -12.64 12.66
CA ARG A 186 5.77 -13.62 11.73
C ARG A 186 4.73 -14.67 11.42
N ILE A 187 4.25 -14.73 10.16
CA ILE A 187 3.19 -15.65 9.75
C ILE A 187 3.70 -16.96 9.12
N THR A 188 4.99 -17.06 8.76
CA THR A 188 5.60 -18.33 8.28
C THR A 188 6.92 -18.62 8.98
N ASN A 189 7.29 -19.90 9.07
CA ASN A 189 8.55 -20.34 9.70
C ASN A 189 9.07 -21.63 9.03
N TYR A 190 9.36 -21.55 7.71
CA TYR A 190 9.79 -22.73 6.95
C TYR A 190 11.30 -22.95 6.94
N ARG A 191 12.09 -21.96 7.37
CA ARG A 191 13.56 -21.96 7.33
C ARG A 191 14.10 -22.16 5.91
N ASP A 192 13.43 -21.56 4.95
CA ASP A 192 13.72 -21.60 3.53
C ASP A 192 13.36 -20.24 2.91
N LEU A 193 13.34 -20.16 1.58
CA LEU A 193 12.94 -18.97 0.86
C LEU A 193 11.42 -18.92 0.71
N THR A 194 10.80 -17.90 1.25
CA THR A 194 9.38 -17.55 1.03
C THR A 194 9.33 -16.14 0.47
N LEU A 195 8.70 -15.96 -0.68
CA LEU A 195 8.80 -14.77 -1.53
C LEU A 195 7.44 -14.37 -2.09
N SER A 196 7.35 -13.12 -2.56
CA SER A 196 6.23 -12.59 -3.34
C SER A 196 4.87 -12.91 -2.71
N PRO A 197 4.62 -12.49 -1.46
CA PRO A 197 3.29 -12.62 -0.89
C PRO A 197 2.29 -11.72 -1.63
N THR A 198 1.02 -12.09 -1.61
CA THR A 198 -0.10 -11.26 -2.05
C THR A 198 -1.36 -11.55 -1.24
N TRP A 199 -2.08 -10.49 -0.83
CA TRP A 199 -3.33 -10.60 -0.10
C TRP A 199 -4.48 -11.03 -0.99
N SER A 200 -5.39 -11.83 -0.45
CA SER A 200 -6.70 -12.01 -1.06
C SER A 200 -7.54 -10.72 -0.95
N PRO A 201 -8.47 -10.46 -1.91
CA PRO A 201 -9.29 -9.25 -1.89
C PRO A 201 -10.18 -9.07 -0.65
N ASP A 202 -10.45 -10.15 0.08
CA ASP A 202 -11.20 -10.13 1.33
C ASP A 202 -10.31 -9.96 2.58
N GLY A 203 -8.96 -9.92 2.40
CA GLY A 203 -7.99 -9.75 3.48
C GLY A 203 -7.82 -10.96 4.41
N ASN A 204 -8.40 -12.12 4.09
CA ASN A 204 -8.34 -13.29 4.98
C ASN A 204 -7.19 -14.24 4.67
N LYS A 205 -6.66 -14.19 3.45
CA LYS A 205 -5.65 -15.13 2.97
C LYS A 205 -4.45 -14.40 2.38
N VAL A 206 -3.32 -15.11 2.36
CA VAL A 206 -2.09 -14.69 1.67
C VAL A 206 -1.64 -15.83 0.75
N ALA A 207 -1.50 -15.54 -0.54
CA ALA A 207 -0.81 -16.44 -1.46
C ALA A 207 0.66 -16.02 -1.58
N PHE A 208 1.56 -16.99 -1.76
CA PHE A 208 3.00 -16.71 -1.79
C PHE A 208 3.78 -17.83 -2.49
N THR A 209 4.99 -17.49 -2.93
CA THR A 209 5.96 -18.46 -3.44
C THR A 209 6.80 -19.01 -2.29
N SER A 210 6.97 -20.35 -2.17
CA SER A 210 7.88 -20.95 -1.20
C SER A 210 8.68 -22.10 -1.79
N TYR A 211 9.94 -22.21 -1.34
CA TYR A 211 10.89 -23.28 -1.71
C TYR A 211 10.85 -24.46 -0.74
N LYS A 212 9.98 -24.45 0.27
CA LYS A 212 9.91 -25.49 1.34
C LYS A 212 9.71 -26.93 0.82
N SER A 213 9.22 -27.10 -0.40
CA SER A 213 9.10 -28.39 -1.08
C SER A 213 10.30 -28.73 -1.98
N GLY A 214 11.36 -27.91 -1.96
CA GLY A 214 12.59 -28.05 -2.75
C GLY A 214 12.57 -27.33 -4.10
N LEU A 215 11.40 -27.02 -4.63
CA LEU A 215 11.20 -26.18 -5.83
C LEU A 215 10.21 -25.08 -5.51
N PRO A 216 10.28 -23.91 -6.18
CA PRO A 216 9.35 -22.83 -5.95
C PRO A 216 7.93 -23.24 -6.37
N ARG A 217 7.02 -23.17 -5.41
CA ARG A 217 5.60 -23.48 -5.56
C ARG A 217 4.79 -22.37 -4.92
N ILE A 218 3.55 -22.22 -5.37
CA ILE A 218 2.63 -21.27 -4.77
C ILE A 218 1.80 -21.98 -3.72
N TYR A 219 1.70 -21.33 -2.58
CA TYR A 219 0.90 -21.72 -1.43
C TYR A 219 -0.12 -20.62 -1.13
N GLU A 220 -1.27 -21.00 -0.62
CA GLU A 220 -2.28 -20.10 -0.05
C GLU A 220 -2.41 -20.44 1.44
N LEU A 221 -2.27 -19.43 2.29
CA LEU A 221 -2.42 -19.53 3.75
C LEU A 221 -3.64 -18.74 4.19
N ASP A 222 -4.60 -19.39 4.82
CA ASP A 222 -5.71 -18.75 5.53
C ASP A 222 -5.19 -18.26 6.90
N LEU A 223 -5.19 -16.95 7.12
CA LEU A 223 -4.61 -16.35 8.33
C LEU A 223 -5.47 -16.58 9.58
N ARG A 224 -6.74 -16.85 9.41
CA ARG A 224 -7.67 -17.09 10.52
C ARG A 224 -7.59 -18.53 11.01
N THR A 225 -7.49 -19.50 10.09
CA THR A 225 -7.49 -20.93 10.43
C THR A 225 -6.09 -21.53 10.52
N GLY A 226 -5.10 -20.89 9.87
CA GLY A 226 -3.75 -21.42 9.68
C GLY A 226 -3.70 -22.55 8.64
N GLU A 227 -4.80 -22.80 7.91
CA GLU A 227 -4.82 -23.80 6.85
C GLU A 227 -4.01 -23.34 5.65
N GLU A 228 -3.21 -24.25 5.11
CA GLU A 228 -2.33 -23.98 3.99
C GLU A 228 -2.56 -24.97 2.86
N ASN A 229 -2.73 -24.45 1.66
CA ASN A 229 -2.95 -25.23 0.44
C ASN A 229 -1.88 -24.91 -0.61
N MET A 230 -1.31 -25.94 -1.26
CA MET A 230 -0.39 -25.79 -2.37
C MET A 230 -1.14 -25.88 -3.69
N LEU A 231 -0.88 -24.94 -4.62
CA LEU A 231 -1.47 -25.00 -5.96
C LEU A 231 -0.95 -26.22 -6.73
N PRO A 232 -1.79 -26.84 -7.57
CA PRO A 232 -1.42 -28.00 -8.37
C PRO A 232 -0.37 -27.69 -9.44
N GLU A 233 0.39 -28.70 -9.83
CA GLU A 233 1.46 -28.54 -10.81
C GLU A 233 0.91 -28.42 -12.25
N VAL A 234 1.46 -27.45 -12.98
CA VAL A 234 1.27 -27.33 -14.43
C VAL A 234 1.99 -28.49 -15.14
N ARG A 235 1.35 -29.08 -16.16
CA ARG A 235 2.02 -30.08 -17.00
C ARG A 235 3.29 -29.51 -17.64
N GLY A 236 4.40 -30.17 -17.42
CA GLY A 236 5.72 -29.75 -17.92
C GLY A 236 6.64 -29.19 -16.84
N GLY A 237 6.14 -29.02 -15.61
CA GLY A 237 6.93 -28.49 -14.49
C GLY A 237 7.26 -27.01 -14.65
N GLY A 238 8.21 -26.54 -13.88
CA GLY A 238 8.69 -25.14 -13.86
C GLY A 238 8.63 -24.55 -12.45
N ASP A 239 9.18 -23.35 -12.32
CA ASP A 239 9.17 -22.58 -11.09
C ASP A 239 7.92 -21.68 -11.07
N TYR A 240 7.12 -21.76 -10.01
CA TYR A 240 5.90 -20.98 -9.84
C TYR A 240 6.18 -19.84 -8.90
N ILE A 241 6.05 -18.62 -9.41
CA ILE A 241 6.47 -17.41 -8.74
C ILE A 241 5.44 -16.27 -8.94
N THR A 242 5.54 -15.25 -8.09
CA THR A 242 4.80 -13.98 -8.21
C THR A 242 3.29 -14.16 -8.38
N PRO A 243 2.61 -14.79 -7.41
CA PRO A 243 1.15 -14.87 -7.42
C PRO A 243 0.51 -13.50 -7.25
N THR A 244 -0.69 -13.33 -7.80
CA THR A 244 -1.58 -12.19 -7.53
C THR A 244 -3.04 -12.62 -7.67
N TYR A 245 -3.92 -12.13 -6.80
CA TYR A 245 -5.34 -12.40 -6.91
C TYR A 245 -6.01 -11.49 -7.93
N HIS A 246 -6.93 -12.06 -8.68
CA HIS A 246 -7.94 -11.29 -9.40
C HIS A 246 -8.93 -10.68 -8.40
N PRO A 247 -9.51 -9.48 -8.65
CA PRO A 247 -10.47 -8.85 -7.75
C PRO A 247 -11.71 -9.68 -7.41
N ASP A 248 -12.01 -10.76 -8.19
CA ASP A 248 -13.10 -11.70 -7.88
C ASP A 248 -12.83 -12.59 -6.65
N GLY A 249 -11.58 -12.60 -6.15
CA GLY A 249 -11.15 -13.39 -5.00
C GLY A 249 -11.02 -14.91 -5.25
N THR A 250 -11.40 -15.39 -6.43
CA THR A 250 -11.43 -16.82 -6.77
C THR A 250 -10.38 -17.24 -7.78
N THR A 251 -9.86 -16.29 -8.55
CA THR A 251 -8.85 -16.52 -9.57
C THR A 251 -7.50 -15.99 -9.10
N LEU A 252 -6.47 -16.83 -9.22
CA LEU A 252 -5.07 -16.46 -8.95
C LEU A 252 -4.29 -16.46 -10.27
N ALA A 253 -3.62 -15.36 -10.60
CA ALA A 253 -2.61 -15.34 -11.64
C ALA A 253 -1.23 -15.56 -11.02
N PHE A 254 -0.34 -16.16 -11.76
CA PHE A 254 1.05 -16.40 -11.35
C PHE A 254 1.95 -16.61 -12.56
N SER A 255 3.24 -16.45 -12.34
CA SER A 255 4.25 -16.67 -13.37
C SER A 255 4.84 -18.07 -13.26
N VAL A 256 5.09 -18.70 -14.41
CA VAL A 256 5.84 -19.96 -14.51
C VAL A 256 7.10 -19.71 -15.33
N THR A 257 8.24 -20.22 -14.83
CA THR A 257 9.54 -20.09 -15.51
C THR A 257 10.25 -21.45 -15.61
N GLY A 258 11.24 -21.55 -16.48
CA GLY A 258 12.12 -22.73 -16.52
C GLY A 258 11.58 -23.95 -17.26
N ASN A 259 10.46 -23.87 -17.97
CA ASN A 259 9.94 -24.96 -18.79
C ASN A 259 9.66 -24.54 -20.25
N ALA A 260 9.02 -25.41 -21.05
CA ALA A 260 8.71 -25.14 -22.44
C ALA A 260 7.69 -23.99 -22.68
N ARG A 261 6.97 -23.57 -21.61
CA ARG A 261 6.01 -22.47 -21.64
C ARG A 261 6.24 -21.59 -20.41
N SER A 262 7.15 -20.63 -20.54
CA SER A 262 7.32 -19.58 -19.53
C SER A 262 6.31 -18.45 -19.77
N GLY A 263 5.73 -17.91 -18.71
CA GLY A 263 4.79 -16.80 -18.79
C GLY A 263 3.73 -16.81 -17.70
N VAL A 264 2.69 -16.01 -17.91
CA VAL A 264 1.57 -15.85 -16.96
C VAL A 264 0.52 -16.91 -17.17
N PHE A 265 0.10 -17.51 -16.07
CA PHE A 265 -1.00 -18.47 -15.96
C PHE A 265 -2.05 -17.97 -14.98
N THR A 266 -3.28 -18.43 -15.14
CA THR A 266 -4.35 -18.27 -14.16
C THR A 266 -4.88 -19.62 -13.70
N TYR A 267 -5.40 -19.64 -12.47
CA TYR A 267 -5.99 -20.82 -11.84
C TYR A 267 -7.14 -20.41 -10.93
N ASN A 268 -8.26 -21.15 -10.96
CA ASN A 268 -9.36 -20.90 -10.05
C ASN A 268 -9.13 -21.67 -8.75
N VAL A 269 -8.81 -20.98 -7.66
CA VAL A 269 -8.45 -21.59 -6.37
C VAL A 269 -9.65 -22.13 -5.60
N GLU A 270 -10.83 -21.53 -5.79
CA GLU A 270 -12.07 -22.01 -5.14
C GLU A 270 -12.56 -23.33 -5.73
N ARG A 271 -12.50 -23.46 -7.06
CA ARG A 271 -12.97 -24.66 -7.79
C ARG A 271 -11.88 -25.70 -7.97
N ASP A 272 -10.66 -25.41 -7.59
CA ASP A 272 -9.48 -26.26 -7.80
C ASP A 272 -9.33 -26.71 -9.27
N CYS A 273 -9.45 -25.74 -10.22
CA CYS A 273 -9.47 -26.06 -11.66
C CYS A 273 -9.02 -24.90 -12.53
N CYS A 274 -9.14 -25.16 -13.83
CA CYS A 274 -9.20 -24.14 -14.88
C CYS A 274 -7.88 -23.38 -15.06
N LEU A 275 -6.78 -24.15 -15.10
CA LEU A 275 -5.47 -23.62 -15.42
C LEU A 275 -5.43 -23.12 -16.88
N VAL A 276 -5.20 -21.80 -17.06
CA VAL A 276 -5.14 -21.15 -18.38
C VAL A 276 -3.80 -20.47 -18.56
N PHE A 277 -3.17 -20.64 -19.71
CA PHE A 277 -2.00 -19.90 -20.13
C PHE A 277 -2.44 -18.60 -20.81
N LEU A 278 -2.02 -17.45 -20.30
CA LEU A 278 -2.41 -16.13 -20.81
C LEU A 278 -1.37 -15.54 -21.76
N SER A 279 -0.12 -15.46 -21.34
CA SER A 279 0.93 -14.83 -22.13
C SER A 279 2.31 -15.40 -21.82
N GLY A 280 3.28 -15.22 -22.74
CA GLY A 280 4.64 -15.68 -22.59
C GLY A 280 5.11 -16.52 -23.78
N GLY A 281 5.69 -17.68 -23.52
CA GLY A 281 6.25 -18.60 -24.51
C GLY A 281 7.78 -18.54 -24.50
N ARG A 282 8.41 -17.89 -25.48
CA ARG A 282 9.87 -17.70 -25.50
C ARG A 282 10.38 -16.54 -24.63
N TRP A 283 9.45 -15.70 -24.14
CA TRP A 283 9.73 -14.57 -23.27
C TRP A 283 9.37 -14.92 -21.84
N TYR A 284 9.94 -14.17 -20.89
CA TYR A 284 9.55 -14.23 -19.50
C TYR A 284 8.58 -13.09 -19.23
N ASP A 285 7.30 -13.42 -19.10
CA ASP A 285 6.26 -12.50 -18.64
C ASP A 285 6.02 -12.83 -17.17
N LEU A 286 6.29 -11.86 -16.26
CA LEU A 286 6.40 -12.05 -14.82
C LEU A 286 5.65 -10.97 -14.05
N SER A 287 5.40 -11.23 -12.76
CA SER A 287 4.82 -10.28 -11.81
C SER A 287 3.51 -9.67 -12.32
N PRO A 288 2.49 -10.48 -12.59
CA PRO A 288 1.19 -9.95 -12.98
C PRO A 288 0.53 -9.17 -11.84
N THR A 289 -0.23 -8.13 -12.16
CA THR A 289 -1.15 -7.42 -11.27
C THR A 289 -2.40 -7.03 -12.04
N TYR A 290 -3.57 -7.02 -11.39
CA TYR A 290 -4.84 -6.74 -12.03
C TYR A 290 -5.30 -5.30 -11.83
N SER A 291 -6.04 -4.76 -12.79
CA SER A 291 -6.85 -3.56 -12.58
C SER A 291 -7.96 -3.81 -11.56
N PRO A 292 -8.45 -2.79 -10.83
CA PRO A 292 -9.48 -2.97 -9.81
C PRO A 292 -10.82 -3.50 -10.35
N ASP A 293 -11.11 -3.29 -11.64
CA ASP A 293 -12.27 -3.85 -12.33
C ASP A 293 -12.04 -5.27 -12.88
N GLY A 294 -10.82 -5.80 -12.76
CA GLY A 294 -10.42 -7.11 -13.23
C GLY A 294 -10.36 -7.26 -14.76
N GLN A 295 -10.50 -6.17 -15.53
CA GLN A 295 -10.53 -6.25 -17.00
C GLN A 295 -9.13 -6.22 -17.62
N TRP A 296 -8.15 -5.67 -16.93
CA TRP A 296 -6.79 -5.49 -17.40
C TRP A 296 -5.77 -6.13 -16.46
N MET A 297 -4.61 -6.40 -17.00
CA MET A 297 -3.45 -6.91 -16.29
C MET A 297 -2.21 -6.11 -16.70
N ALA A 298 -1.42 -5.69 -15.72
CA ALA A 298 -0.05 -5.24 -15.94
C ALA A 298 0.93 -6.35 -15.57
N PHE A 299 2.04 -6.44 -16.28
CA PHE A 299 3.09 -7.42 -16.03
C PHE A 299 4.42 -6.91 -16.58
N ASN A 300 5.54 -7.45 -16.12
CA ASN A 300 6.83 -7.15 -16.72
C ASN A 300 7.29 -8.25 -17.68
N THR A 301 8.03 -7.87 -18.72
CA THR A 301 8.47 -8.76 -19.78
C THR A 301 9.89 -8.47 -20.25
N ASN A 302 10.61 -9.50 -20.69
CA ASN A 302 11.92 -9.36 -21.32
C ASN A 302 11.87 -9.39 -22.86
N ARG A 303 10.72 -9.13 -23.50
CA ARG A 303 10.55 -9.15 -24.97
C ARG A 303 11.50 -8.22 -25.71
N PHE A 304 11.96 -7.16 -25.05
CA PHE A 304 12.87 -6.16 -25.61
C PHE A 304 14.35 -6.43 -25.31
N GLY A 305 14.64 -7.49 -24.56
CA GLY A 305 15.97 -7.94 -24.17
C GLY A 305 16.05 -8.29 -22.69
N ASP A 306 16.88 -9.27 -22.32
CA ASP A 306 16.97 -9.78 -20.95
C ASP A 306 17.46 -8.74 -19.92
N ALA A 307 18.20 -7.74 -20.39
CA ALA A 307 18.74 -6.68 -19.51
C ALA A 307 17.86 -5.42 -19.45
N VAL A 308 16.72 -5.41 -20.13
CA VAL A 308 15.82 -4.23 -20.25
C VAL A 308 14.34 -4.64 -20.10
N PRO A 309 13.95 -5.26 -18.98
CA PRO A 309 12.55 -5.60 -18.77
C PRO A 309 11.68 -4.35 -18.81
N GLN A 310 10.47 -4.51 -19.32
CA GLN A 310 9.48 -3.43 -19.48
C GLN A 310 8.15 -3.84 -18.86
N VAL A 311 7.40 -2.86 -18.38
CA VAL A 311 6.02 -3.07 -17.92
C VAL A 311 5.08 -2.92 -19.11
N MET A 312 4.19 -3.92 -19.28
CA MET A 312 3.17 -3.96 -20.32
C MET A 312 1.78 -4.12 -19.74
N LEU A 313 0.78 -3.75 -20.52
CA LEU A 313 -0.64 -3.92 -20.25
C LEU A 313 -1.24 -4.89 -21.26
N MET A 314 -2.15 -5.77 -20.81
CA MET A 314 -2.98 -6.63 -21.67
C MET A 314 -4.37 -6.81 -21.07
N PRO A 315 -5.39 -7.21 -21.84
CA PRO A 315 -6.65 -7.69 -21.28
C PRO A 315 -6.41 -8.87 -20.30
N SER A 316 -7.15 -8.92 -19.22
CA SER A 316 -6.97 -9.97 -18.17
C SER A 316 -7.22 -11.39 -18.68
N GLN A 317 -7.94 -11.53 -19.80
CA GLN A 317 -8.21 -12.81 -20.46
C GLN A 317 -7.13 -13.20 -21.49
N GLY A 318 -6.03 -12.44 -21.56
CA GLY A 318 -4.98 -12.60 -22.57
C GLY A 318 -5.28 -11.83 -23.85
N GLY A 319 -4.30 -11.74 -24.73
CA GLY A 319 -4.40 -11.01 -26.01
C GLY A 319 -3.17 -10.16 -26.29
N ASP A 320 -3.36 -9.15 -27.13
CA ASP A 320 -2.30 -8.22 -27.48
C ASP A 320 -1.91 -7.33 -26.28
N ALA A 321 -0.61 -7.18 -26.09
CA ALA A 321 -0.06 -6.38 -25.00
C ALA A 321 0.58 -5.10 -25.53
N GLU A 322 0.38 -4.00 -24.82
CA GLU A 322 1.00 -2.70 -25.10
C GLU A 322 1.96 -2.27 -23.99
N THR A 323 2.98 -1.49 -24.36
CA THR A 323 4.00 -1.05 -23.40
C THR A 323 3.45 0.11 -22.55
N LEU A 324 3.55 -0.01 -21.21
CA LEU A 324 3.22 1.06 -20.26
C LEU A 324 4.46 1.87 -19.88
N SER A 325 5.58 1.20 -19.56
CA SER A 325 6.83 1.87 -19.19
C SER A 325 7.42 2.65 -20.37
N PRO A 326 8.24 3.70 -20.11
CA PRO A 326 8.87 4.49 -21.16
C PRO A 326 9.96 3.65 -21.85
N TYR A 327 9.66 3.15 -23.04
CA TYR A 327 10.60 2.36 -23.84
C TYR A 327 10.94 3.07 -25.15
N GLU A 328 12.24 3.24 -25.39
CA GLU A 328 12.78 3.60 -26.69
C GLU A 328 13.61 2.45 -27.24
N TYR A 329 13.47 2.15 -28.52
CA TYR A 329 14.26 1.10 -29.18
C TYR A 329 15.76 1.38 -29.02
N GLY A 330 16.48 0.43 -28.41
CA GLY A 330 17.89 0.60 -28.04
C GLY A 330 18.13 1.33 -26.72
N GLY A 331 17.06 1.73 -26.01
CA GLY A 331 17.10 2.29 -24.67
C GLY A 331 17.59 1.28 -23.63
N ARG A 332 18.01 1.77 -22.46
CA ARG A 332 18.57 0.98 -21.36
C ARG A 332 17.71 1.01 -20.11
N GLY A 333 16.46 1.44 -20.24
CA GLY A 333 15.52 1.50 -19.12
C GLY A 333 15.20 0.10 -18.60
N TYR A 334 15.18 -0.05 -17.27
CA TYR A 334 14.81 -1.25 -16.55
C TYR A 334 13.58 -0.96 -15.72
N PHE A 335 12.46 -1.66 -15.95
CA PHE A 335 11.19 -1.42 -15.26
C PHE A 335 10.54 -2.77 -14.94
N THR A 336 10.17 -2.98 -13.68
CA THR A 336 9.64 -4.26 -13.19
C THR A 336 8.80 -4.10 -11.94
N ALA A 337 8.22 -5.22 -11.45
CA ALA A 337 7.35 -5.31 -10.28
C ALA A 337 6.21 -4.28 -10.32
N PRO A 338 5.34 -4.33 -11.33
CA PRO A 338 4.17 -3.46 -11.39
C PRO A 338 3.18 -3.82 -10.28
N ASP A 339 2.53 -2.80 -9.74
CA ASP A 339 1.36 -2.91 -8.88
C ASP A 339 0.30 -1.90 -9.31
N TRP A 340 -0.94 -2.37 -9.52
CA TRP A 340 -2.04 -1.54 -10.00
C TRP A 340 -2.78 -0.91 -8.83
N SER A 341 -3.05 0.39 -8.90
CA SER A 341 -3.81 1.11 -7.87
C SER A 341 -5.21 0.51 -7.68
N PRO A 342 -5.65 0.27 -6.44
CA PRO A 342 -7.00 -0.22 -6.17
C PRO A 342 -8.10 0.80 -6.49
N VAL A 343 -7.73 2.07 -6.62
CA VAL A 343 -8.64 3.17 -6.98
C VAL A 343 -8.04 3.97 -8.15
N GLY A 344 -8.52 3.73 -9.35
CA GLY A 344 -8.15 4.54 -10.52
C GLY A 344 -7.15 3.93 -11.49
N ASP A 345 -6.60 4.79 -12.35
CA ASP A 345 -5.90 4.44 -13.59
C ASP A 345 -4.38 4.56 -13.43
N MET A 346 -3.81 4.12 -12.30
CA MET A 346 -2.39 4.23 -12.05
C MET A 346 -1.76 2.87 -11.81
N VAL A 347 -0.55 2.67 -12.34
CA VAL A 347 0.31 1.52 -12.06
C VAL A 347 1.62 2.04 -11.49
N ALA A 348 1.97 1.57 -10.30
CA ALA A 348 3.29 1.77 -9.71
C ALA A 348 4.25 0.67 -10.17
N PHE A 349 5.51 0.98 -10.31
CA PHE A 349 6.57 0.01 -10.58
C PHE A 349 7.91 0.60 -10.16
N HIS A 350 8.91 -0.24 -9.99
CA HIS A 350 10.26 0.29 -9.83
C HIS A 350 11.05 0.22 -11.11
N GLY A 351 11.98 1.15 -11.27
CA GLY A 351 12.80 1.17 -12.46
C GLY A 351 13.96 2.15 -12.42
N SER A 352 14.83 2.01 -13.41
CA SER A 352 15.96 2.89 -13.63
C SER A 352 15.91 3.43 -15.06
N ILE A 353 15.81 4.75 -15.20
CA ILE A 353 15.86 5.44 -16.49
C ILE A 353 17.31 5.51 -17.00
N SER A 354 18.26 5.62 -16.09
CA SER A 354 19.69 5.58 -16.34
C SER A 354 20.36 4.55 -15.44
N ARG A 355 21.51 3.96 -15.86
CA ARG A 355 22.18 2.94 -15.04
C ARG A 355 22.51 3.46 -13.64
N GLY A 356 22.12 2.71 -12.62
CA GLY A 356 22.66 2.88 -11.27
C GLY A 356 21.68 2.65 -10.14
N THR A 357 20.60 3.40 -10.03
CA THR A 357 19.66 3.32 -8.92
C THR A 357 18.25 3.06 -9.40
N TYR A 358 17.50 2.29 -8.62
CA TYR A 358 16.08 2.04 -8.85
C TYR A 358 15.26 3.04 -8.06
N HIS A 359 14.18 3.50 -8.69
CA HIS A 359 13.24 4.45 -8.11
C HIS A 359 11.82 3.98 -8.28
N ILE A 360 10.93 4.39 -7.39
CA ILE A 360 9.50 4.15 -7.51
C ILE A 360 8.93 5.16 -8.51
N LEU A 361 8.22 4.64 -9.48
CA LEU A 361 7.60 5.36 -10.58
C LEU A 361 6.11 5.03 -10.60
N VAL A 362 5.29 6.00 -10.98
CA VAL A 362 3.84 5.81 -11.17
C VAL A 362 3.47 6.30 -12.56
N ALA A 363 2.82 5.44 -13.33
CA ALA A 363 2.32 5.74 -14.67
C ALA A 363 0.79 5.77 -14.69
N SER A 364 0.22 6.76 -15.41
CA SER A 364 -1.21 6.74 -15.76
C SER A 364 -1.47 5.76 -16.89
N VAL A 365 -2.54 4.98 -16.78
CA VAL A 365 -2.99 4.03 -17.81
C VAL A 365 -3.88 4.70 -18.85
N SER A 366 -4.47 5.87 -18.55
CA SER A 366 -5.36 6.58 -19.44
C SER A 366 -4.68 7.04 -20.74
N ASN A 367 -5.42 6.96 -21.88
CA ASN A 367 -4.92 7.27 -23.21
C ASN A 367 -4.66 8.77 -23.49
N ASP A 368 -5.03 9.67 -22.56
CA ASP A 368 -4.93 11.14 -22.73
C ASP A 368 -3.53 11.71 -22.50
N GLY A 369 -2.51 10.92 -22.73
CA GLY A 369 -1.11 11.25 -22.51
C GLY A 369 -0.60 10.57 -21.24
N ARG A 370 0.16 9.50 -21.42
CA ARG A 370 0.78 8.76 -20.32
C ARG A 370 1.67 9.70 -19.52
N ARG A 371 1.30 9.92 -18.28
CA ARG A 371 2.12 10.68 -17.32
C ARG A 371 2.92 9.68 -16.52
N LEU A 372 4.22 9.91 -16.42
CA LEU A 372 5.13 9.13 -15.59
C LEU A 372 5.68 10.05 -14.51
N ASN A 373 5.44 9.71 -13.25
CA ASN A 373 5.94 10.44 -12.09
C ASN A 373 6.97 9.59 -11.36
N GLN A 374 8.14 10.14 -11.06
CA GLN A 374 9.13 9.54 -10.18
C GLN A 374 8.88 10.05 -8.76
N LEU A 375 8.74 9.12 -7.78
CA LEU A 375 8.40 9.44 -6.40
C LEU A 375 9.61 9.43 -5.44
N THR A 376 10.68 8.72 -5.80
CA THR A 376 11.85 8.56 -4.92
C THR A 376 13.13 8.99 -5.62
N TRP A 377 14.11 9.49 -4.83
CA TRP A 377 15.34 10.08 -5.37
C TRP A 377 16.61 9.64 -4.65
N GLU A 378 16.51 9.07 -3.44
CA GLU A 378 17.62 8.66 -2.61
C GLU A 378 17.73 7.14 -2.52
N GLY A 379 18.89 6.56 -2.80
CA GLY A 379 19.17 5.13 -2.70
C GLY A 379 18.38 4.29 -3.70
N ASN A 380 18.46 2.97 -3.56
CA ASN A 380 17.61 2.04 -4.30
C ASN A 380 16.23 1.95 -3.63
N ASN A 381 15.19 1.93 -4.45
CA ASN A 381 13.80 1.83 -4.02
C ASN A 381 13.10 0.83 -4.94
N GLU A 382 12.56 -0.25 -4.38
CA GLU A 382 12.08 -1.40 -5.13
C GLU A 382 10.75 -1.89 -4.58
N ASP A 383 10.03 -2.69 -5.38
CA ASP A 383 8.82 -3.42 -5.01
C ASP A 383 7.72 -2.53 -4.42
N PRO A 384 7.14 -1.60 -5.19
CA PRO A 384 6.03 -0.78 -4.70
C PRO A 384 4.76 -1.61 -4.54
N SER A 385 3.96 -1.29 -3.52
CA SER A 385 2.60 -1.82 -3.35
C SER A 385 1.65 -0.74 -2.85
N TRP A 386 0.47 -0.62 -3.50
CA TRP A 386 -0.53 0.39 -3.19
C TRP A 386 -1.28 0.10 -1.90
N ALA A 387 -1.49 1.13 -1.09
CA ALA A 387 -2.46 1.13 -0.01
C ALA A 387 -3.90 1.13 -0.53
N PRO A 388 -4.88 0.68 0.27
CA PRO A 388 -6.27 0.61 -0.15
C PRO A 388 -6.91 1.97 -0.47
N ASP A 389 -6.32 3.07 -0.01
CA ASP A 389 -6.76 4.42 -0.34
C ASP A 389 -6.33 4.90 -1.74
N GLY A 390 -5.48 4.13 -2.45
CA GLY A 390 -4.93 4.48 -3.76
C GLY A 390 -4.08 5.74 -3.80
N ARG A 391 -3.62 6.20 -2.63
CA ARG A 391 -2.79 7.39 -2.47
C ARG A 391 -1.41 7.08 -1.90
N HIS A 392 -1.31 6.08 -1.02
CA HIS A 392 -0.04 5.70 -0.41
C HIS A 392 0.56 4.46 -1.09
N LEU A 393 1.89 4.41 -1.12
CA LEU A 393 2.65 3.26 -1.59
C LEU A 393 3.62 2.80 -0.52
N ALA A 394 3.59 1.50 -0.18
CA ALA A 394 4.69 0.86 0.52
C ALA A 394 5.76 0.45 -0.48
N PHE A 395 7.03 0.49 -0.08
CA PHE A 395 8.14 0.02 -0.90
C PHE A 395 9.36 -0.30 -0.05
N VAL A 396 10.29 -1.07 -0.60
CA VAL A 396 11.59 -1.34 0.02
C VAL A 396 12.58 -0.27 -0.38
N GLY A 397 13.26 0.32 0.59
CA GLY A 397 14.25 1.36 0.34
C GLY A 397 15.60 1.06 0.99
N GLU A 398 16.68 1.42 0.30
CA GLU A 398 18.05 1.40 0.83
C GLU A 398 18.47 2.82 1.22
N ARG A 399 18.97 2.98 2.43
CA ARG A 399 19.48 4.23 2.97
C ARG A 399 20.86 4.02 3.57
N ARG A 400 21.56 5.09 3.95
CA ARG A 400 22.90 5.02 4.56
C ARG A 400 22.97 4.14 5.83
N TRP A 401 21.85 3.99 6.53
CA TRP A 401 21.73 3.16 7.73
C TRP A 401 21.22 1.73 7.46
N GLY A 402 20.98 1.35 6.20
CA GLY A 402 20.53 0.03 5.78
C GLY A 402 19.19 0.02 5.06
N PHE A 403 18.60 -1.16 4.97
CA PHE A 403 17.31 -1.38 4.32
C PHE A 403 16.14 -1.11 5.27
N GLY A 404 14.97 -0.85 4.70
CA GLY A 404 13.73 -0.71 5.44
C GLY A 404 12.50 -0.74 4.55
N LEU A 405 11.35 -0.84 5.19
CA LEU A 405 10.05 -0.63 4.59
C LEU A 405 9.67 0.84 4.77
N PHE A 406 9.26 1.47 3.69
CA PHE A 406 8.87 2.87 3.64
C PHE A 406 7.47 3.02 3.10
N VAL A 407 6.84 4.15 3.43
CA VAL A 407 5.59 4.59 2.84
C VAL A 407 5.80 5.97 2.22
N VAL A 408 5.25 6.19 1.03
CA VAL A 408 5.22 7.49 0.35
C VAL A 408 3.80 7.88 -0.01
N ASP A 409 3.42 9.11 0.25
CA ASP A 409 2.20 9.73 -0.27
C ASP A 409 2.46 10.21 -1.71
N VAL A 410 1.73 9.68 -2.66
CA VAL A 410 1.89 9.98 -4.10
C VAL A 410 1.54 11.43 -4.44
N ALA A 411 0.60 12.03 -3.70
CA ALA A 411 0.16 13.39 -3.95
C ALA A 411 1.15 14.45 -3.45
N THR A 412 1.78 14.22 -2.28
CA THR A 412 2.69 15.19 -1.65
C THR A 412 4.17 14.81 -1.78
N GLY A 413 4.47 13.54 -2.09
CA GLY A 413 5.83 13.00 -2.06
C GLY A 413 6.39 12.84 -0.64
N ARG A 414 5.56 13.00 0.39
CA ARG A 414 5.96 12.81 1.79
C ARG A 414 6.32 11.36 2.02
N LEU A 415 7.54 11.14 2.50
CA LEU A 415 8.10 9.81 2.71
C LEU A 415 8.34 9.57 4.20
N ARG A 416 7.92 8.42 4.70
CA ARG A 416 8.17 8.00 6.08
C ARG A 416 8.69 6.56 6.15
N PRO A 417 9.63 6.24 7.05
CA PRO A 417 9.98 4.86 7.34
C PRO A 417 8.87 4.20 8.16
N LEU A 418 8.50 2.97 7.79
CA LEU A 418 7.59 2.13 8.58
C LEU A 418 8.37 1.13 9.43
N LEU A 419 9.39 0.48 8.84
CA LEU A 419 10.27 -0.44 9.54
C LEU A 419 11.72 -0.22 9.07
N ALA A 420 12.62 0.13 10.00
CA ALA A 420 13.98 0.52 9.71
C ALA A 420 15.02 -0.56 10.15
N GLY A 421 16.15 -0.64 9.43
CA GLY A 421 17.29 -1.48 9.82
C GLY A 421 17.05 -2.99 9.69
N ARG A 422 16.08 -3.41 8.88
CA ARG A 422 15.78 -4.81 8.60
C ARG A 422 15.93 -5.11 7.12
N ARG A 423 16.39 -6.31 6.79
CA ARG A 423 16.41 -6.80 5.41
C ARG A 423 15.01 -7.28 5.04
N VAL A 424 14.21 -6.39 4.51
CA VAL A 424 12.84 -6.62 4.05
C VAL A 424 12.79 -6.66 2.53
N GLY A 425 11.71 -7.20 1.95
CA GLY A 425 11.50 -7.25 0.51
C GLY A 425 10.06 -7.60 0.16
N LEU A 426 9.66 -7.29 -1.06
CA LEU A 426 8.43 -7.75 -1.67
C LEU A 426 7.19 -7.47 -0.79
N PRO A 427 6.94 -6.21 -0.39
CA PRO A 427 5.73 -5.88 0.34
C PRO A 427 4.50 -6.03 -0.54
N ASP A 428 3.37 -6.40 0.08
CA ASP A 428 2.04 -6.34 -0.51
C ASP A 428 1.07 -5.76 0.52
N TRP A 429 0.39 -4.69 0.17
CA TRP A 429 -0.53 -3.99 1.06
C TRP A 429 -1.92 -4.61 0.98
N SER A 430 -2.54 -4.88 2.09
CA SER A 430 -3.87 -5.47 2.14
C SER A 430 -4.96 -4.52 1.62
N PRO A 431 -6.11 -5.03 1.20
CA PRO A 431 -7.32 -4.21 1.14
C PRO A 431 -7.66 -3.65 2.52
N ALA A 432 -8.61 -2.71 2.58
CA ALA A 432 -9.16 -2.28 3.85
C ALA A 432 -9.79 -3.47 4.58
N LEU A 433 -9.32 -3.72 5.82
CA LEU A 433 -9.73 -4.89 6.60
C LEU A 433 -11.04 -4.59 7.34
N SER A 434 -12.09 -5.34 7.02
CA SER A 434 -13.35 -5.31 7.75
C SER A 434 -13.27 -6.15 9.02
N THR A 435 -14.08 -5.84 10.06
CA THR A 435 -14.38 -6.79 11.14
C THR A 435 -15.23 -7.90 10.56
N GLY A 436 -14.61 -8.81 9.85
CA GLY A 436 -15.28 -9.99 9.39
C GLY A 436 -15.01 -11.12 10.37
N ARG A 437 -15.92 -11.36 11.25
CA ARG A 437 -16.22 -12.67 11.75
C ARG A 437 -17.59 -13.05 11.27
#